data_8181a98bb42cadbb45472d053b0d5b95
#
_entry.id   8181a98bb42cadbb45472d053b0d5b95
#
_cell.length_a   1.000
_cell.length_b   1.000
_cell.length_c   1.000
_cell.angle_alpha   90.00
_cell.angle_beta   90.00
_cell.angle_gamma   90.00
#
_symmetry.space_group_name_H-M   'P 1'
#
loop_
_entity.id
_entity.type
_entity.pdbx_description
1 polymer ?
#
loop_
_entity_poly.entity_id
_entity_poly.type
_entity_poly.pdbx_seq_one_letter_code
_entity_poly.pdbx_strand_id
1 'polypeptide(L)'
;MGTNATKLETGTAGTLLQTGIERKIEPSNILILLDCSNTMQLALDGSTGVPEERLAAAKNVLKGTLRTIPSDVKVGLRIFGNSNLRDDSCKQTFLLVPIGLHNRGEIVAKAERLKPRGLTPLAYALKEAAADFEGLPGERHIILISDGADTCHQDPCVFIRKLRELGFKMRVDVIGVDKKAKIAEGWQLECIAKESGGKYFEADTAAKLGDAINQSVLEAISQKAADHNVSGQVMPRPAELRASPPHKLEKSK
;
A
#
# COMPACT_ATOMS: atom_id res chain seq x y z
N MET A 1 -42.47 -75.24 1.86
CA MET A 1 -41.31 -74.53 1.40
C MET A 1 -41.67 -73.05 1.40
N GLY A 2 -41.36 -72.38 2.50
CA GLY A 2 -41.70 -70.98 2.71
C GLY A 2 -40.48 -70.09 2.51
N THR A 3 -40.61 -69.06 1.72
CA THR A 3 -39.60 -68.04 1.56
C THR A 3 -40.05 -66.80 2.33
N ASN A 4 -39.38 -66.53 3.42
CA ASN A 4 -39.52 -65.27 4.18
C ASN A 4 -38.89 -64.12 3.39
N ALA A 5 -39.71 -63.15 3.01
CA ALA A 5 -39.26 -61.86 2.47
C ALA A 5 -39.12 -60.87 3.65
N THR A 6 -37.91 -60.49 3.96
CA THR A 6 -37.59 -59.48 4.97
C THR A 6 -37.85 -58.09 4.37
N LYS A 7 -38.75 -57.37 4.99
CA LYS A 7 -39.12 -56.00 4.66
C LYS A 7 -38.02 -55.05 5.13
N LEU A 8 -37.32 -54.39 4.22
CA LEU A 8 -36.39 -53.32 4.54
C LEU A 8 -37.20 -52.04 4.83
N GLU A 9 -37.09 -51.56 6.07
CA GLU A 9 -37.62 -50.26 6.45
C GLU A 9 -36.64 -49.18 5.96
N THR A 10 -37.14 -48.29 5.10
CA THR A 10 -36.44 -47.11 4.65
C THR A 10 -36.42 -46.07 5.78
N GLY A 11 -35.26 -45.98 6.48
CA GLY A 11 -35.00 -44.91 7.42
C GLY A 11 -34.96 -43.54 6.74
N THR A 12 -35.74 -42.66 7.26
CA THR A 12 -35.82 -41.23 6.88
C THR A 12 -34.47 -40.58 7.00
N ALA A 13 -33.87 -40.21 5.87
CA ALA A 13 -32.64 -39.41 5.86
C ALA A 13 -32.95 -38.03 6.41
N GLY A 14 -32.48 -37.78 7.64
CA GLY A 14 -32.49 -36.45 8.23
C GLY A 14 -31.68 -35.48 7.37
N THR A 15 -32.36 -34.49 6.82
CA THR A 15 -31.75 -33.37 6.15
C THR A 15 -30.90 -32.58 7.12
N LEU A 16 -29.58 -32.83 7.13
CA LEU A 16 -28.61 -31.92 7.73
C LEU A 16 -28.68 -30.60 6.95
N LEU A 17 -29.39 -29.63 7.48
CA LEU A 17 -29.28 -28.24 7.09
C LEU A 17 -27.84 -27.81 7.37
N GLN A 18 -26.97 -27.96 6.39
CA GLN A 18 -25.71 -27.25 6.34
C GLN A 18 -26.08 -25.77 6.19
N THR A 19 -26.09 -25.04 7.30
CA THR A 19 -26.01 -23.59 7.30
C THR A 19 -24.62 -23.23 6.80
N GLY A 20 -24.42 -23.33 5.49
CA GLY A 20 -23.24 -22.80 4.81
C GLY A 20 -23.29 -21.30 4.89
N ILE A 21 -22.69 -20.74 5.92
CA ILE A 21 -22.26 -19.34 5.88
C ILE A 21 -21.20 -19.30 4.78
N GLU A 22 -21.60 -18.97 3.56
CA GLU A 22 -20.65 -18.59 2.52
C GLU A 22 -19.88 -17.36 3.06
N ARG A 23 -18.70 -17.62 3.57
CA ARG A 23 -17.80 -16.54 3.97
C ARG A 23 -17.42 -15.79 2.72
N LYS A 24 -18.05 -14.65 2.51
CA LYS A 24 -17.65 -13.73 1.45
C LYS A 24 -16.24 -13.25 1.77
N ILE A 25 -15.27 -13.84 1.10
CA ILE A 25 -13.88 -13.45 1.24
C ILE A 25 -13.74 -12.08 0.59
N GLU A 26 -13.60 -11.04 1.41
CA GLU A 26 -13.40 -9.68 0.91
C GLU A 26 -12.07 -9.58 0.17
N PRO A 27 -12.03 -8.84 -0.95
CA PRO A 27 -10.81 -8.73 -1.76
C PRO A 27 -9.72 -7.94 -1.02
N SER A 28 -8.46 -8.30 -1.24
CA SER A 28 -7.34 -7.45 -0.88
C SER A 28 -7.26 -6.29 -1.86
N ASN A 29 -7.13 -5.07 -1.34
CA ASN A 29 -6.97 -3.86 -2.13
C ASN A 29 -5.53 -3.36 -1.91
N ILE A 30 -4.73 -3.35 -2.96
CA ILE A 30 -3.34 -2.89 -2.93
C ILE A 30 -3.25 -1.59 -3.72
N LEU A 31 -2.74 -0.54 -3.09
CA LEU A 31 -2.37 0.70 -3.76
C LEU A 31 -0.85 0.83 -3.78
N ILE A 32 -0.27 0.83 -4.95
CA ILE A 32 1.14 1.19 -5.14
C ILE A 32 1.23 2.71 -5.09
N LEU A 33 1.97 3.24 -4.11
CA LEU A 33 2.26 4.66 -3.95
C LEU A 33 3.73 4.88 -4.31
N LEU A 34 3.98 5.42 -5.51
CA LEU A 34 5.31 5.54 -6.09
C LEU A 34 5.82 6.97 -6.05
N ASP A 35 6.97 7.16 -5.46
CA ASP A 35 7.72 8.40 -5.48
C ASP A 35 8.27 8.67 -6.89
N CYS A 36 8.00 9.86 -7.39
CA CYS A 36 8.53 10.38 -8.64
C CYS A 36 9.24 11.73 -8.42
N SER A 37 9.69 12.02 -7.19
CA SER A 37 10.43 13.24 -6.86
C SER A 37 11.80 13.31 -7.57
N ASN A 38 12.44 14.48 -7.52
CA ASN A 38 13.72 14.69 -8.21
C ASN A 38 14.81 13.71 -7.78
N THR A 39 14.85 13.29 -6.52
CA THR A 39 15.87 12.38 -5.99
C THR A 39 15.78 10.98 -6.58
N MET A 40 14.62 10.58 -7.08
CA MET A 40 14.41 9.31 -7.77
C MET A 40 15.15 9.19 -9.13
N GLN A 41 15.78 10.26 -9.62
CA GLN A 41 16.72 10.21 -10.76
C GLN A 41 18.12 9.75 -10.37
N LEU A 42 18.46 9.73 -9.07
CA LEU A 42 19.76 9.28 -8.60
C LEU A 42 19.93 7.78 -8.82
N ALA A 43 21.20 7.35 -8.86
CA ALA A 43 21.50 5.94 -8.99
C ALA A 43 21.01 5.12 -7.80
N LEU A 44 20.52 3.92 -8.06
CA LEU A 44 20.24 2.93 -7.04
C LEU A 44 21.59 2.39 -6.53
N ASP A 45 21.89 2.63 -5.25
CA ASP A 45 23.13 2.16 -4.62
C ASP A 45 23.16 0.61 -4.64
N GLY A 46 24.34 0.05 -4.88
CA GLY A 46 24.56 -1.40 -4.91
C GLY A 46 24.34 -2.06 -6.28
N SER A 47 24.06 -1.29 -7.33
CA SER A 47 24.10 -1.81 -8.70
C SER A 47 25.56 -2.14 -9.09
N THR A 48 25.79 -3.36 -9.62
CA THR A 48 27.07 -3.74 -10.24
C THR A 48 26.97 -3.43 -11.74
N GLY A 49 27.80 -2.51 -12.23
CA GLY A 49 27.83 -2.14 -13.65
C GLY A 49 27.36 -0.70 -13.91
N VAL A 50 26.54 -0.50 -14.95
CA VAL A 50 25.99 0.83 -15.25
C VAL A 50 24.97 1.21 -14.18
N PRO A 51 25.09 2.39 -13.53
CA PRO A 51 24.14 2.83 -12.52
C PRO A 51 22.72 2.93 -13.09
N GLU A 52 21.77 2.23 -12.48
CA GLU A 52 20.36 2.34 -12.83
C GLU A 52 19.71 3.38 -11.92
N GLU A 53 18.91 4.31 -12.51
CA GLU A 53 18.14 5.27 -11.73
C GLU A 53 17.09 4.56 -10.85
N ARG A 54 16.86 5.07 -9.62
CA ARG A 54 15.90 4.51 -8.66
C ARG A 54 14.50 4.35 -9.26
N LEU A 55 14.01 5.37 -9.99
CA LEU A 55 12.71 5.29 -10.65
C LEU A 55 12.70 4.26 -11.78
N ALA A 56 13.78 4.12 -12.54
CA ALA A 56 13.88 3.13 -13.60
C ALA A 56 13.85 1.71 -13.01
N ALA A 57 14.63 1.45 -11.96
CA ALA A 57 14.59 0.19 -11.23
C ALA A 57 13.19 -0.12 -10.70
N ALA A 58 12.52 0.87 -10.06
CA ALA A 58 11.15 0.69 -9.56
C ALA A 58 10.18 0.32 -10.68
N LYS A 59 10.23 0.98 -11.84
CA LYS A 59 9.36 0.65 -12.98
C LYS A 59 9.61 -0.76 -13.53
N ASN A 60 10.87 -1.14 -13.68
CA ASN A 60 11.25 -2.46 -14.18
C ASN A 60 10.79 -3.58 -13.23
N VAL A 61 10.98 -3.38 -11.93
CA VAL A 61 10.55 -4.34 -10.91
C VAL A 61 9.04 -4.43 -10.85
N LEU A 62 8.32 -3.31 -10.86
CA LEU A 62 6.85 -3.29 -10.88
C LEU A 62 6.28 -4.05 -12.07
N LYS A 63 6.88 -3.89 -13.25
CA LYS A 63 6.47 -4.63 -14.46
C LYS A 63 6.58 -6.14 -14.28
N GLY A 64 7.59 -6.61 -13.58
CA GLY A 64 7.76 -8.04 -13.23
C GLY A 64 6.75 -8.50 -12.21
N THR A 65 6.69 -7.81 -11.06
CA THR A 65 5.88 -8.18 -9.90
C THR A 65 4.37 -8.14 -10.19
N LEU A 66 3.88 -7.16 -10.96
CA LEU A 66 2.47 -7.07 -11.32
C LEU A 66 1.93 -8.31 -12.05
N ARG A 67 2.81 -9.07 -12.70
CA ARG A 67 2.44 -10.34 -13.38
C ARG A 67 2.24 -11.49 -12.40
N THR A 68 2.84 -11.42 -11.22
CA THR A 68 2.77 -12.47 -10.19
C THR A 68 1.62 -12.26 -9.20
N ILE A 69 1.04 -11.05 -9.15
CA ILE A 69 -0.11 -10.75 -8.29
C ILE A 69 -1.35 -11.50 -8.80
N PRO A 70 -2.04 -12.29 -7.95
CA PRO A 70 -3.24 -13.03 -8.34
C PRO A 70 -4.31 -12.12 -8.97
N SER A 71 -5.06 -12.65 -9.93
CA SER A 71 -6.03 -11.88 -10.72
C SER A 71 -7.22 -11.34 -9.90
N ASP A 72 -7.53 -11.98 -8.78
CA ASP A 72 -8.59 -11.60 -7.83
C ASP A 72 -8.17 -10.53 -6.81
N VAL A 73 -6.91 -10.10 -6.81
CA VAL A 73 -6.41 -8.98 -6.03
C VAL A 73 -6.61 -7.68 -6.79
N LYS A 74 -7.23 -6.68 -6.17
CA LYS A 74 -7.36 -5.35 -6.76
C LYS A 74 -6.08 -4.55 -6.56
N VAL A 75 -5.59 -3.91 -7.62
CA VAL A 75 -4.36 -3.11 -7.57
C VAL A 75 -4.65 -1.72 -8.15
N GLY A 76 -4.03 -0.68 -7.59
CA GLY A 76 -4.04 0.69 -8.10
C GLY A 76 -2.63 1.27 -8.14
N LEU A 77 -2.48 2.40 -8.84
CA LEU A 77 -1.25 3.18 -8.90
C LEU A 77 -1.53 4.64 -8.61
N ARG A 78 -0.97 5.16 -7.53
CA ARG A 78 -0.84 6.58 -7.25
C ARG A 78 0.63 6.98 -7.29
N ILE A 79 0.91 8.18 -7.76
CA ILE A 79 2.26 8.75 -7.75
C ILE A 79 2.27 10.08 -6.99
N PHE A 80 3.44 10.51 -6.57
CA PHE A 80 3.66 11.86 -6.04
C PHE A 80 5.02 12.41 -6.50
N GLY A 81 5.20 13.72 -6.38
CA GLY A 81 6.44 14.41 -6.75
C GLY A 81 6.63 14.66 -8.23
N ASN A 82 5.70 14.29 -9.12
CA ASN A 82 5.82 14.47 -10.57
C ASN A 82 5.25 15.84 -11.05
N SER A 83 5.76 16.94 -10.53
CA SER A 83 5.27 18.28 -10.88
C SER A 83 6.34 19.19 -11.44
N ASN A 84 5.96 19.98 -12.46
CA ASN A 84 6.76 21.10 -12.97
C ASN A 84 6.35 22.46 -12.36
N LEU A 85 5.28 22.51 -11.58
CA LEU A 85 4.72 23.75 -11.04
C LEU A 85 5.40 24.08 -9.70
N ARG A 86 6.04 25.25 -9.62
CA ARG A 86 6.78 25.68 -8.42
C ARG A 86 5.86 25.93 -7.22
N ASP A 87 4.65 26.40 -7.46
CA ASP A 87 3.79 26.94 -6.39
C ASP A 87 2.90 25.89 -5.71
N ASP A 88 2.67 24.71 -6.34
CA ASP A 88 1.81 23.64 -5.82
C ASP A 88 2.48 22.25 -5.74
N SER A 89 3.81 22.20 -5.79
CA SER A 89 4.54 20.93 -5.79
C SER A 89 4.29 20.09 -4.51
N CYS A 90 3.96 20.74 -3.40
CA CYS A 90 3.62 20.08 -2.12
C CYS A 90 2.20 19.50 -2.04
N LYS A 91 1.41 19.65 -3.08
CA LYS A 91 0.07 19.01 -3.21
C LYS A 91 -0.03 18.12 -4.45
N GLN A 92 1.09 17.90 -5.12
CA GLN A 92 1.11 17.13 -6.36
C GLN A 92 1.19 15.63 -6.09
N THR A 93 0.04 15.00 -6.20
CA THR A 93 -0.11 13.53 -6.23
C THR A 93 -1.25 13.18 -7.17
N PHE A 94 -1.12 12.06 -7.89
CA PHE A 94 -2.07 11.69 -8.94
C PHE A 94 -2.42 10.21 -8.84
N LEU A 95 -3.71 9.90 -8.74
CA LEU A 95 -4.21 8.55 -8.93
C LEU A 95 -4.21 8.26 -10.44
N LEU A 96 -3.18 7.57 -10.91
CA LEU A 96 -3.04 7.25 -12.34
C LEU A 96 -3.92 6.09 -12.76
N VAL A 97 -4.08 5.09 -11.88
CA VAL A 97 -4.93 3.92 -12.10
C VAL A 97 -5.68 3.63 -10.81
N PRO A 98 -7.00 3.74 -10.79
CA PRO A 98 -7.82 3.40 -9.63
C PRO A 98 -7.63 1.94 -9.19
N ILE A 99 -7.86 1.67 -7.89
CA ILE A 99 -7.79 0.32 -7.34
C ILE A 99 -8.87 -0.55 -7.99
N GLY A 100 -8.47 -1.57 -8.72
CA GLY A 100 -9.39 -2.40 -9.48
C GLY A 100 -8.77 -3.72 -9.96
N LEU A 101 -9.61 -4.53 -10.58
CA LEU A 101 -9.19 -5.78 -11.23
C LEU A 101 -8.75 -5.49 -12.68
N HIS A 102 -7.96 -6.40 -13.25
CA HIS A 102 -7.59 -6.42 -14.68
C HIS A 102 -6.89 -5.16 -15.23
N ASN A 103 -6.34 -4.31 -14.37
CA ASN A 103 -5.71 -3.04 -14.72
C ASN A 103 -4.17 -3.05 -14.73
N ARG A 104 -3.54 -4.22 -14.54
CA ARG A 104 -2.07 -4.35 -14.42
C ARG A 104 -1.32 -3.86 -15.66
N GLY A 105 -1.86 -4.11 -16.85
CA GLY A 105 -1.31 -3.60 -18.11
C GLY A 105 -1.34 -2.08 -18.19
N GLU A 106 -2.42 -1.46 -17.70
CA GLU A 106 -2.54 -0.01 -17.62
C GLU A 106 -1.53 0.59 -16.63
N ILE A 107 -1.37 -0.04 -15.45
CA ILE A 107 -0.37 0.38 -14.46
C ILE A 107 1.03 0.40 -15.08
N VAL A 108 1.42 -0.69 -15.78
CA VAL A 108 2.72 -0.75 -16.47
C VAL A 108 2.85 0.36 -17.50
N ALA A 109 1.86 0.53 -18.37
CA ALA A 109 1.90 1.54 -19.43
C ALA A 109 1.98 2.98 -18.88
N LYS A 110 1.30 3.28 -17.78
CA LYS A 110 1.39 4.57 -17.09
C LYS A 110 2.73 4.76 -16.41
N ALA A 111 3.22 3.72 -15.70
CA ALA A 111 4.50 3.77 -15.00
C ALA A 111 5.68 4.00 -15.96
N GLU A 112 5.68 3.37 -17.13
CA GLU A 112 6.74 3.53 -18.13
C GLU A 112 6.96 4.99 -18.56
N ARG A 113 5.91 5.82 -18.56
CA ARG A 113 5.95 7.23 -18.96
C ARG A 113 6.42 8.17 -17.86
N LEU A 114 6.55 7.71 -16.62
CA LEU A 114 6.94 8.53 -15.49
C LEU A 114 8.39 9.02 -15.62
N LYS A 115 8.60 10.25 -15.17
CA LYS A 115 9.92 10.87 -15.07
C LYS A 115 10.07 11.49 -13.68
N PRO A 116 11.27 11.44 -13.07
CA PRO A 116 11.47 12.02 -11.75
C PRO A 116 11.43 13.56 -11.84
N ARG A 117 10.61 14.18 -10.97
CA ARG A 117 10.43 15.64 -10.92
C ARG A 117 9.81 16.10 -9.60
N GLY A 118 10.14 17.34 -9.19
CA GLY A 118 9.45 18.01 -8.08
C GLY A 118 9.90 17.61 -6.69
N LEU A 119 9.13 18.02 -5.71
CA LEU A 119 9.35 17.75 -4.28
C LEU A 119 8.74 16.41 -3.86
N THR A 120 8.89 16.07 -2.59
CA THR A 120 8.37 14.85 -1.96
C THR A 120 7.24 15.18 -0.99
N PRO A 121 5.98 15.41 -1.44
CA PRO A 121 4.83 15.71 -0.59
C PRO A 121 4.25 14.43 0.03
N LEU A 122 5.05 13.72 0.82
CA LEU A 122 4.75 12.36 1.28
C LEU A 122 3.52 12.31 2.20
N ALA A 123 3.41 13.24 3.16
CA ALA A 123 2.25 13.29 4.05
C ALA A 123 0.96 13.59 3.28
N TYR A 124 1.01 14.51 2.31
CA TYR A 124 -0.14 14.81 1.46
C TYR A 124 -0.50 13.63 0.55
N ALA A 125 0.50 12.95 -0.01
CA ALA A 125 0.30 11.77 -0.85
C ALA A 125 -0.35 10.61 -0.08
N LEU A 126 0.07 10.37 1.17
CA LEU A 126 -0.55 9.36 2.04
C LEU A 126 -2.00 9.69 2.38
N LYS A 127 -2.31 10.99 2.58
CA LYS A 127 -3.68 11.44 2.81
C LYS A 127 -4.59 11.12 1.61
N GLU A 128 -4.15 11.49 0.43
CA GLU A 128 -4.91 11.22 -0.81
C GLU A 128 -4.99 9.71 -1.12
N ALA A 129 -3.92 8.97 -0.82
CA ALA A 129 -3.88 7.51 -0.96
C ALA A 129 -4.87 6.81 -0.02
N ALA A 130 -5.07 7.32 1.20
CA ALA A 130 -6.08 6.80 2.11
C ALA A 130 -7.51 7.00 1.57
N ALA A 131 -7.77 8.14 0.91
CA ALA A 131 -9.05 8.43 0.29
C ALA A 131 -9.34 7.53 -0.93
N ASP A 132 -8.32 7.02 -1.62
CA ASP A 132 -8.51 6.12 -2.76
C ASP A 132 -9.18 4.78 -2.40
N PHE A 133 -9.22 4.43 -1.12
CA PHE A 133 -9.91 3.23 -0.63
C PHE A 133 -11.36 3.48 -0.24
N GLU A 134 -11.87 4.71 -0.37
CA GLU A 134 -13.23 5.02 0.00
C GLU A 134 -14.23 4.19 -0.83
N GLY A 135 -15.20 3.59 -0.15
CA GLY A 135 -16.20 2.73 -0.78
C GLY A 135 -15.69 1.33 -1.19
N LEU A 136 -14.42 1.02 -1.02
CA LEU A 136 -13.89 -0.31 -1.30
C LEU A 136 -14.00 -1.21 -0.06
N PRO A 137 -14.67 -2.37 -0.17
CA PRO A 137 -14.68 -3.36 0.89
C PRO A 137 -13.35 -4.10 0.98
N GLY A 138 -13.01 -4.58 2.16
CA GLY A 138 -11.81 -5.40 2.42
C GLY A 138 -10.61 -4.61 2.92
N GLU A 139 -9.46 -5.30 2.96
CA GLU A 139 -8.21 -4.76 3.50
C GLU A 139 -7.66 -3.61 2.65
N ARG A 140 -7.03 -2.64 3.34
CA ARG A 140 -6.40 -1.47 2.72
C ARG A 140 -4.90 -1.57 2.92
N HIS A 141 -4.19 -1.85 1.83
CA HIS A 141 -2.75 -2.04 1.86
C HIS A 141 -2.07 -1.09 0.87
N ILE A 142 -1.18 -0.25 1.38
CA ILE A 142 -0.32 0.61 0.56
C ILE A 142 1.07 0.00 0.51
N ILE A 143 1.63 -0.09 -0.69
CA ILE A 143 3.05 -0.35 -0.93
C ILE A 143 3.68 0.97 -1.34
N LEU A 144 4.34 1.63 -0.39
CA LEU A 144 5.04 2.89 -0.60
C LEU A 144 6.47 2.61 -1.05
N ILE A 145 6.85 3.14 -2.21
CA ILE A 145 8.23 3.07 -2.74
C ILE A 145 8.76 4.50 -2.80
N SER A 146 9.75 4.82 -1.98
CA SER A 146 10.34 6.17 -1.88
C SER A 146 11.80 6.11 -1.48
N ASP A 147 12.57 7.14 -1.84
CA ASP A 147 13.97 7.29 -1.48
C ASP A 147 14.23 8.32 -0.37
N GLY A 148 13.19 8.99 0.15
CA GLY A 148 13.39 10.05 1.13
C GLY A 148 12.17 10.43 1.94
N ALA A 149 12.40 11.42 2.82
CA ALA A 149 11.41 12.01 3.70
C ALA A 149 10.57 13.09 2.99
N ASP A 150 9.51 13.53 3.68
CA ASP A 150 8.70 14.67 3.25
C ASP A 150 9.54 15.95 3.16
N THR A 151 9.61 16.55 1.97
CA THR A 151 10.30 17.83 1.73
C THR A 151 9.36 19.03 1.77
N CYS A 152 8.09 18.80 2.13
CA CYS A 152 7.02 19.79 2.21
C CYS A 152 6.69 20.22 3.63
N HIS A 153 7.61 19.99 4.58
CA HIS A 153 7.51 20.40 5.98
C HIS A 153 6.29 19.81 6.71
N GLN A 154 5.81 18.64 6.26
CA GLN A 154 4.76 17.90 6.93
C GLN A 154 5.34 16.64 7.59
N ASP A 155 4.65 16.15 8.61
CA ASP A 155 5.02 14.91 9.27
C ASP A 155 4.05 13.79 8.90
N PRO A 156 4.48 12.87 8.00
CA PRO A 156 3.64 11.75 7.58
C PRO A 156 3.32 10.78 8.72
N CYS A 157 4.18 10.70 9.73
CA CYS A 157 3.93 9.85 10.91
C CYS A 157 2.77 10.36 11.76
N VAL A 158 2.70 11.67 11.95
CA VAL A 158 1.58 12.30 12.66
C VAL A 158 0.27 12.00 11.93
N PHE A 159 0.27 12.06 10.61
CA PHE A 159 -0.89 11.74 9.81
C PHE A 159 -1.33 10.27 9.99
N ILE A 160 -0.42 9.31 9.86
CA ILE A 160 -0.72 7.88 10.02
C ILE A 160 -1.23 7.58 11.44
N ARG A 161 -0.59 8.14 12.45
CA ARG A 161 -1.01 7.99 13.86
C ARG A 161 -2.43 8.51 14.07
N LYS A 162 -2.75 9.66 13.48
CA LYS A 162 -4.09 10.25 13.54
C LYS A 162 -5.15 9.39 12.87
N LEU A 163 -4.86 8.80 11.71
CA LEU A 163 -5.76 7.84 11.06
C LEU A 163 -6.05 6.64 11.98
N ARG A 164 -5.01 6.09 12.59
CA ARG A 164 -5.15 4.96 13.53
C ARG A 164 -5.99 5.32 14.75
N GLU A 165 -5.78 6.50 15.36
CA GLU A 165 -6.56 7.01 16.50
C GLU A 165 -8.04 7.17 16.14
N LEU A 166 -8.35 7.54 14.90
CA LEU A 166 -9.71 7.65 14.38
C LEU A 166 -10.31 6.28 13.96
N GLY A 167 -9.58 5.19 14.19
CA GLY A 167 -10.02 3.84 13.87
C GLY A 167 -9.92 3.47 12.39
N PHE A 168 -9.35 4.32 11.54
CA PHE A 168 -9.15 4.01 10.13
C PHE A 168 -7.96 3.08 9.95
N LYS A 169 -8.25 1.80 9.71
CA LYS A 169 -7.22 0.79 9.50
C LYS A 169 -6.72 0.83 8.07
N MET A 170 -5.44 1.06 7.91
CA MET A 170 -4.73 1.05 6.63
C MET A 170 -3.27 0.66 6.90
N ARG A 171 -2.82 -0.41 6.31
CA ARG A 171 -1.44 -0.87 6.41
C ARG A 171 -0.59 -0.20 5.33
N VAL A 172 0.59 0.26 5.69
CA VAL A 172 1.58 0.81 4.75
C VAL A 172 2.89 0.06 4.90
N ASP A 173 3.21 -0.78 3.93
CA ASP A 173 4.55 -1.32 3.81
C ASP A 173 5.40 -0.32 3.04
N VAL A 174 6.57 -0.01 3.56
CA VAL A 174 7.45 1.02 3.03
C VAL A 174 8.73 0.39 2.50
N ILE A 175 9.06 0.68 1.25
CA ILE A 175 10.28 0.23 0.60
C ILE A 175 11.16 1.44 0.35
N GLY A 176 12.20 1.59 1.17
CA GLY A 176 13.21 2.64 1.03
C GLY A 176 14.25 2.25 -0.02
N VAL A 177 14.35 3.03 -1.10
CA VAL A 177 15.26 2.73 -2.22
C VAL A 177 16.62 3.42 -2.12
N ASP A 178 17.00 3.91 -0.94
CA ASP A 178 18.32 4.48 -0.64
C ASP A 178 18.85 4.03 0.72
N LYS A 179 20.09 3.55 0.76
CA LYS A 179 20.79 3.23 2.03
C LYS A 179 21.02 4.44 2.91
N LYS A 180 21.22 5.62 2.30
CA LYS A 180 21.49 6.87 3.02
C LYS A 180 20.24 7.49 3.65
N ALA A 181 19.05 7.09 3.21
CA ALA A 181 17.78 7.52 3.81
C ALA A 181 17.69 7.19 5.32
N LYS A 182 18.52 6.26 5.81
CA LYS A 182 18.58 5.91 7.24
C LYS A 182 19.16 6.99 8.16
N ILE A 183 20.02 7.88 7.67
CA ILE A 183 20.89 8.67 8.58
C ILE A 183 20.22 9.98 9.05
N ALA A 184 19.42 10.64 8.23
CA ALA A 184 18.81 11.92 8.57
C ALA A 184 17.28 11.96 8.39
N GLU A 185 16.73 11.15 7.50
CA GLU A 185 15.35 11.25 7.02
C GLU A 185 14.60 9.91 7.08
N GLY A 186 15.30 8.80 7.23
CA GLY A 186 14.75 7.44 7.22
C GLY A 186 13.79 7.15 8.38
N TRP A 187 13.90 7.90 9.48
CA TRP A 187 12.99 7.76 10.62
C TRP A 187 11.52 7.99 10.22
N GLN A 188 11.23 8.87 9.25
CA GLN A 188 9.86 9.09 8.77
C GLN A 188 9.31 7.87 8.05
N LEU A 189 10.11 7.26 7.16
CA LEU A 189 9.72 6.06 6.42
C LEU A 189 9.50 4.86 7.34
N GLU A 190 10.42 4.63 8.29
CA GLU A 190 10.28 3.57 9.30
C GLU A 190 9.07 3.81 10.21
N CYS A 191 8.84 5.07 10.60
CA CYS A 191 7.71 5.46 11.43
C CYS A 191 6.38 5.22 10.72
N ILE A 192 6.24 5.57 9.42
CA ILE A 192 5.04 5.30 8.62
C ILE A 192 4.70 3.81 8.68
N ALA A 193 5.68 2.95 8.40
CA ALA A 193 5.49 1.51 8.44
C ALA A 193 5.04 1.05 9.83
N LYS A 194 5.77 1.42 10.88
CA LYS A 194 5.49 1.05 12.27
C LYS A 194 4.11 1.50 12.73
N GLU A 195 3.77 2.77 12.51
CA GLU A 195 2.51 3.36 12.99
C GLU A 195 1.29 2.82 12.25
N SER A 196 1.45 2.38 10.99
CA SER A 196 0.39 1.74 10.20
C SER A 196 0.26 0.23 10.44
N GLY A 197 1.18 -0.39 11.19
CA GLY A 197 1.26 -1.85 11.34
C GLY A 197 1.86 -2.56 10.13
N GLY A 198 2.55 -1.83 9.25
CA GLY A 198 3.28 -2.35 8.11
C GLY A 198 4.74 -2.67 8.42
N LYS A 199 5.50 -2.98 7.38
CA LYS A 199 6.93 -3.28 7.43
C LYS A 199 7.75 -2.27 6.66
N TYR A 200 8.96 -2.01 7.15
CA TYR A 200 9.97 -1.26 6.41
C TYR A 200 10.97 -2.22 5.77
N PHE A 201 11.22 -2.03 4.49
CA PHE A 201 12.21 -2.77 3.71
C PHE A 201 13.25 -1.80 3.16
N GLU A 202 14.51 -2.20 3.24
CA GLU A 202 15.60 -1.48 2.59
C GLU A 202 15.95 -2.19 1.26
N ALA A 203 15.89 -1.45 0.15
CA ALA A 203 16.11 -1.97 -1.18
C ALA A 203 17.16 -1.13 -1.92
N ASP A 204 18.42 -1.49 -1.78
CA ASP A 204 19.55 -0.86 -2.45
C ASP A 204 19.90 -1.49 -3.81
N THR A 205 19.19 -2.54 -4.20
CA THR A 205 19.30 -3.20 -5.50
C THR A 205 17.92 -3.52 -6.08
N ALA A 206 17.84 -3.68 -7.40
CA ALA A 206 16.60 -4.09 -8.06
C ALA A 206 16.10 -5.46 -7.55
N ALA A 207 16.99 -6.38 -7.21
CA ALA A 207 16.64 -7.68 -6.63
C ALA A 207 15.94 -7.51 -5.27
N LYS A 208 16.56 -6.75 -4.33
CA LYS A 208 15.93 -6.48 -3.02
C LYS A 208 14.62 -5.72 -3.15
N LEU A 209 14.51 -4.81 -4.11
CA LEU A 209 13.26 -4.10 -4.39
C LEU A 209 12.17 -5.09 -4.84
N GLY A 210 12.51 -6.03 -5.72
CA GLY A 210 11.59 -7.09 -6.15
C GLY A 210 11.15 -7.99 -5.00
N ASP A 211 12.08 -8.42 -4.17
CA ASP A 211 11.80 -9.26 -3.00
C ASP A 211 10.90 -8.54 -2.00
N ALA A 212 11.17 -7.26 -1.73
CA ALA A 212 10.37 -6.44 -0.83
C ALA A 212 8.92 -6.26 -1.33
N ILE A 213 8.74 -5.95 -2.63
CA ILE A 213 7.40 -5.83 -3.21
C ILE A 213 6.67 -7.17 -3.17
N ASN A 214 7.32 -8.28 -3.54
CA ASN A 214 6.72 -9.62 -3.50
C ASN A 214 6.31 -9.99 -2.06
N GLN A 215 7.17 -9.75 -1.08
CA GLN A 215 6.85 -10.01 0.32
C GLN A 215 5.67 -9.17 0.80
N SER A 216 5.62 -7.88 0.49
CA SER A 216 4.51 -7.00 0.84
C SER A 216 3.19 -7.47 0.20
N VAL A 217 3.22 -7.88 -1.07
CA VAL A 217 2.05 -8.46 -1.76
C VAL A 217 1.57 -9.75 -1.08
N LEU A 218 2.49 -10.66 -0.76
CA LEU A 218 2.15 -11.91 -0.08
C LEU A 218 1.50 -11.66 1.29
N GLU A 219 1.98 -10.68 2.03
CA GLU A 219 1.38 -10.29 3.31
C GLU A 219 0.00 -9.67 3.14
N ALA A 220 -0.20 -8.82 2.13
CA ALA A 220 -1.51 -8.26 1.81
C ALA A 220 -2.55 -9.34 1.47
N ILE A 221 -2.13 -10.42 0.81
CA ILE A 221 -3.00 -11.55 0.48
C ILE A 221 -3.25 -12.46 1.68
N SER A 222 -2.23 -12.69 2.52
CA SER A 222 -2.31 -13.60 3.68
C SER A 222 -3.19 -13.04 4.81
N GLN A 223 -3.23 -11.73 5.00
CA GLN A 223 -4.08 -11.07 6.00
C GLN A 223 -5.57 -11.18 5.69
N LYS A 224 -5.93 -11.49 4.43
CA LYS A 224 -7.29 -11.81 3.99
C LYS A 224 -7.98 -12.88 4.88
N ALA A 225 -7.21 -13.69 5.57
CA ALA A 225 -7.74 -14.78 6.41
C ALA A 225 -8.00 -14.40 7.87
N ALA A 226 -7.42 -13.31 8.37
CA ALA A 226 -7.37 -13.01 9.80
C ALA A 226 -8.35 -11.92 10.29
N ASP A 227 -8.68 -10.91 9.48
CA ASP A 227 -9.46 -9.74 9.92
C ASP A 227 -10.84 -9.64 9.24
N HIS A 228 -11.87 -10.09 9.94
CA HIS A 228 -13.27 -10.11 9.45
C HIS A 228 -14.06 -8.83 9.67
N ASN A 229 -13.44 -7.69 10.08
CA ASN A 229 -14.21 -6.54 10.57
C ASN A 229 -13.79 -5.16 10.00
N VAL A 230 -13.31 -5.07 8.77
CA VAL A 230 -12.87 -3.80 8.17
C VAL A 230 -13.89 -3.19 7.20
N SER A 231 -14.94 -3.92 6.84
CA SER A 231 -15.98 -3.43 5.93
C SER A 231 -16.78 -2.30 6.57
N GLY A 232 -16.80 -1.13 5.95
CA GLY A 232 -17.65 0.01 6.35
C GLY A 232 -16.93 1.20 6.99
N GLN A 233 -15.61 1.17 7.15
CA GLN A 233 -14.90 2.35 7.65
C GLN A 233 -14.86 3.46 6.58
N VAL A 234 -15.42 4.62 6.92
CA VAL A 234 -15.37 5.84 6.10
C VAL A 234 -14.09 6.61 6.44
N MET A 235 -13.48 7.20 5.41
CA MET A 235 -12.32 8.10 5.61
C MET A 235 -12.71 9.22 6.58
N PRO A 236 -11.91 9.50 7.62
CA PRO A 236 -12.17 10.62 8.53
C PRO A 236 -12.25 11.94 7.77
N ARG A 237 -13.19 12.80 8.15
CA ARG A 237 -13.39 14.09 7.50
C ARG A 237 -12.13 14.96 7.58
N PRO A 238 -11.88 15.85 6.61
CA PRO A 238 -10.69 16.73 6.62
C PRO A 238 -10.52 17.55 7.91
N ALA A 239 -11.62 17.89 8.57
CA ALA A 239 -11.57 18.58 9.86
C ALA A 239 -11.01 17.72 10.99
N GLU A 240 -11.25 16.42 10.96
CA GLU A 240 -10.75 15.45 11.96
C GLU A 240 -9.27 15.12 11.76
N LEU A 241 -8.77 15.29 10.54
CA LEU A 241 -7.37 15.07 10.18
C LEU A 241 -6.45 16.27 10.43
N ARG A 242 -6.99 17.41 10.86
CA ARG A 242 -6.16 18.56 11.21
C ARG A 242 -5.35 18.21 12.45
N ALA A 243 -4.03 18.22 12.31
CA ALA A 243 -3.12 18.06 13.43
C ALA A 243 -3.35 19.16 14.47
N SER A 244 -3.36 18.82 15.75
CA SER A 244 -3.22 19.80 16.83
C SER A 244 -1.93 20.59 16.58
N PRO A 245 -1.88 21.91 16.87
CA PRO A 245 -0.70 22.72 16.65
C PRO A 245 0.49 22.09 17.40
N PRO A 246 1.71 22.21 16.87
CA PRO A 246 2.89 21.64 17.49
C PRO A 246 3.00 22.14 18.93
N HIS A 247 3.14 21.22 19.88
CA HIS A 247 3.45 21.54 21.25
C HIS A 247 4.68 22.45 21.25
N LYS A 248 4.53 23.67 21.80
CA LYS A 248 5.64 24.54 22.07
C LYS A 248 6.59 23.77 23.00
N LEU A 249 7.78 23.47 22.51
CA LEU A 249 8.88 23.04 23.36
C LEU A 249 9.10 24.16 24.40
N GLU A 250 8.67 23.93 25.62
CA GLU A 250 9.07 24.75 26.74
C GLU A 250 10.59 24.66 26.87
N LYS A 251 11.24 25.77 26.57
CA LYS A 251 12.65 25.95 26.87
C LYS A 251 12.79 25.93 28.40
N SER A 252 13.21 24.81 28.94
CA SER A 252 13.70 24.77 30.32
C SER A 252 14.95 25.64 30.42
N LYS A 253 14.89 26.61 31.29
CA LYS A 253 16.00 27.47 31.70
C LYS A 253 17.07 26.66 32.42
#